data_43bc2554debc366fb5dee803dbd3fe7e
#
_entry.id   43bc2554debc366fb5dee803dbd3fe7e
#
_cell.length_a   1.000
_cell.length_b   1.000
_cell.length_c   1.000
_cell.angle_alpha   90.00
_cell.angle_beta   90.00
_cell.angle_gamma   90.00
#
_symmetry.space_group_name_H-M   'P 1'
#
loop_
_entity.id
_entity.type
_entity.pdbx_description
1 polymer ?
#
loop_
_entity_poly.entity_id
_entity_poly.type
_entity_poly.pdbx_seq_one_letter_code
_entity_poly.pdbx_strand_id
1 'polypeptide(L)'
;MASKYAKSMQIPADFPDILRNFTREVLRQQGKVETKEAIYAFGSQHFKELVAKQSGANRAVNDAAMSALTPAYIKMEEEAIKELMLVAFNDAQQQDEGMATHEQFKQILDGVGEQLQLSPTELKALYAEADENEGGVISCADFLPLGIQAVVQLRASHTQRLARIESFSTREAEFFLHGMMQDEMESILRETFQRADKDEVGALTRLTFMDALRDADLGFTRREVNILMSEAPVAEDDPSIVVYQDFVPICFTLLKDSYVQGVLEGHSNPDWIAQYLTEVFASGDTENTGLLTVAELARLLRAADVGLTRMQIIAVMAETQEDNTGFVNYERFAAQMSGMVIALANVDSQQTYAAYLQRYRKTSEYYTVLELNQHTFEQTLSRALEAVDEGRRGVLVRDEVVASIRSAFPEITDRQLRSLMALSDPDEMGELDYNLITLSAFQALQKLQEYDMMIAEA
;
A
#
# COMPACT_ATOMS: atom_id res chain seq x y z
N MET A 1 34.60 31.26 21.30
CA MET A 1 33.84 30.08 20.75
C MET A 1 32.35 30.37 20.98
N ALA A 2 31.66 30.84 19.94
CA ALA A 2 30.22 31.10 20.01
C ALA A 2 29.47 29.77 19.90
N SER A 3 28.57 29.55 20.84
CA SER A 3 27.73 28.34 20.94
C SER A 3 26.91 28.12 19.65
N LYS A 4 27.09 26.96 19.02
CA LYS A 4 26.35 26.52 17.83
C LYS A 4 24.85 26.15 18.06
N TYR A 5 24.30 26.48 19.24
CA TYR A 5 22.95 26.09 19.65
C TYR A 5 22.01 27.26 19.96
N ALA A 6 22.30 28.47 19.50
CA ALA A 6 21.32 29.55 19.56
C ALA A 6 20.29 29.34 18.41
N LYS A 7 19.23 28.58 18.66
CA LYS A 7 17.99 28.71 17.86
C LYS A 7 17.59 30.17 17.93
N SER A 8 17.53 30.88 16.81
CA SER A 8 17.01 32.23 16.73
C SER A 8 15.51 32.16 17.11
N MET A 9 15.21 32.53 18.34
CA MET A 9 13.86 32.63 18.85
C MET A 9 13.22 33.83 18.15
N GLN A 10 12.35 33.56 17.18
CA GLN A 10 11.57 34.63 16.54
C GLN A 10 10.51 35.10 17.54
N ILE A 11 10.60 36.33 17.96
CA ILE A 11 9.59 36.96 18.81
C ILE A 11 8.38 37.27 17.93
N PRO A 12 7.17 36.78 18.29
CA PRO A 12 5.94 37.08 17.53
C PRO A 12 5.71 38.60 17.39
N ALA A 13 5.14 39.02 16.26
CA ALA A 13 4.95 40.44 15.93
C ALA A 13 4.02 41.18 16.93
N ASP A 14 3.11 40.47 17.57
CA ASP A 14 2.14 40.96 18.56
C ASP A 14 2.67 40.95 20.00
N PHE A 15 3.86 40.42 20.25
CA PHE A 15 4.49 40.35 21.58
C PHE A 15 4.60 41.71 22.28
N PRO A 16 5.00 42.84 21.62
CA PRO A 16 5.04 44.15 22.25
C PRO A 16 3.67 44.63 22.74
N ASP A 17 2.59 44.28 22.03
CA ASP A 17 1.24 44.68 22.40
C ASP A 17 0.70 43.82 23.59
N ILE A 18 1.04 42.55 23.63
CA ILE A 18 0.76 41.68 24.77
C ILE A 18 1.43 42.22 26.03
N LEU A 19 2.71 42.62 25.96
CA LEU A 19 3.42 43.19 27.10
C LEU A 19 2.83 44.54 27.54
N ARG A 20 2.45 45.43 26.61
CA ARG A 20 1.80 46.69 26.90
C ARG A 20 0.48 46.49 27.64
N ASN A 21 -0.33 45.57 27.17
CA ASN A 21 -1.60 45.23 27.78
C ASN A 21 -1.40 44.68 29.20
N PHE A 22 -0.47 43.73 29.38
CA PHE A 22 -0.12 43.22 30.70
C PHE A 22 0.32 44.32 31.66
N THR A 23 1.24 45.17 31.21
CA THR A 23 1.74 46.29 32.02
C THR A 23 0.61 47.23 32.45
N ARG A 24 -0.31 47.54 31.53
CA ARG A 24 -1.49 48.38 31.80
C ARG A 24 -2.40 47.74 32.86
N GLU A 25 -2.62 46.44 32.80
CA GLU A 25 -3.44 45.73 33.78
C GLU A 25 -2.77 45.65 35.15
N VAL A 26 -1.45 45.44 35.23
CA VAL A 26 -0.68 45.54 36.49
C VAL A 26 -0.82 46.93 37.11
N LEU A 27 -0.72 48.00 36.32
CA LEU A 27 -0.89 49.39 36.79
C LEU A 27 -2.32 49.68 37.25
N ARG A 28 -3.36 49.05 36.67
CA ARG A 28 -4.77 49.18 37.13
C ARG A 28 -4.98 48.52 38.48
N GLN A 29 -4.17 47.55 38.84
CA GLN A 29 -4.23 46.84 40.13
C GLN A 29 -3.35 47.52 41.23
N GLN A 30 -3.04 48.81 41.09
CA GLN A 30 -2.30 49.56 42.07
C GLN A 30 -2.89 49.38 43.48
N GLY A 31 -2.04 48.98 44.44
CA GLY A 31 -2.47 48.66 45.81
C GLY A 31 -2.76 47.17 46.10
N LYS A 32 -2.83 46.31 45.04
CA LYS A 32 -2.97 44.84 45.21
C LYS A 32 -1.78 44.05 44.70
N VAL A 33 -0.94 44.63 43.81
CA VAL A 33 0.18 43.97 43.15
C VAL A 33 1.44 44.82 43.34
N GLU A 34 1.90 44.91 44.62
CA GLU A 34 3.03 45.78 44.98
C GLU A 34 4.37 45.02 45.13
N THR A 35 4.33 43.71 45.27
CA THR A 35 5.52 42.89 45.39
C THR A 35 5.84 42.15 44.10
N LYS A 36 7.12 41.79 43.92
CA LYS A 36 7.57 41.03 42.78
C LYS A 36 6.86 39.67 42.62
N GLU A 37 6.61 39.01 43.76
CA GLU A 37 5.90 37.75 43.84
C GLU A 37 4.41 37.91 43.45
N ALA A 38 3.77 39.03 43.87
CA ALA A 38 2.42 39.37 43.48
C ALA A 38 2.29 39.65 41.98
N ILE A 39 3.30 40.33 41.38
CA ILE A 39 3.35 40.55 39.94
C ILE A 39 3.44 39.24 39.19
N TYR A 40 4.27 38.29 39.64
CA TYR A 40 4.41 36.99 38.99
C TYR A 40 3.12 36.13 39.10
N ALA A 41 2.50 36.12 40.29
CA ALA A 41 1.24 35.43 40.51
C ALA A 41 0.11 35.99 39.60
N PHE A 42 -0.01 37.32 39.57
CA PHE A 42 -0.96 38.02 38.70
C PHE A 42 -0.69 37.75 37.24
N GLY A 43 0.59 37.80 36.81
CA GLY A 43 0.96 37.48 35.44
C GLY A 43 0.61 36.10 35.04
N SER A 44 0.85 35.11 35.89
CA SER A 44 0.47 33.72 35.65
C SER A 44 -1.04 33.57 35.45
N GLN A 45 -1.83 34.21 36.26
CA GLN A 45 -3.30 34.21 36.18
C GLN A 45 -3.79 34.93 34.91
N HIS A 46 -3.30 36.13 34.68
CA HIS A 46 -3.68 36.98 33.55
C HIS A 46 -3.41 36.28 32.19
N PHE A 47 -2.21 35.68 32.04
CA PHE A 47 -1.89 34.98 30.81
C PHE A 47 -2.69 33.68 30.64
N LYS A 48 -2.99 32.94 31.72
CA LYS A 48 -3.92 31.78 31.66
C LYS A 48 -5.32 32.19 31.19
N GLU A 49 -5.85 33.32 31.71
CA GLU A 49 -7.14 33.83 31.30
C GLU A 49 -7.14 34.35 29.85
N LEU A 50 -6.05 34.98 29.40
CA LEU A 50 -5.88 35.40 28.02
C LEU A 50 -5.84 34.21 27.06
N VAL A 51 -5.08 33.17 27.39
CA VAL A 51 -5.03 31.92 26.62
C VAL A 51 -6.41 31.25 26.60
N ALA A 52 -7.13 31.19 27.71
CA ALA A 52 -8.47 30.61 27.78
C ALA A 52 -9.48 31.40 26.93
N LYS A 53 -9.41 32.74 26.95
CA LYS A 53 -10.25 33.61 26.09
C LYS A 53 -9.92 33.46 24.61
N GLN A 54 -8.65 33.43 24.25
CA GLN A 54 -8.23 33.20 22.87
C GLN A 54 -8.57 31.78 22.39
N SER A 55 -8.40 30.77 23.25
CA SER A 55 -8.79 29.40 22.92
C SER A 55 -10.30 29.26 22.72
N GLY A 56 -11.13 29.95 23.53
CA GLY A 56 -12.59 29.98 23.37
C GLY A 56 -13.02 30.76 22.12
N ALA A 57 -12.42 31.92 21.86
CA ALA A 57 -12.70 32.70 20.66
C ALA A 57 -12.20 32.00 19.39
N ASN A 58 -10.99 31.43 19.44
CA ASN A 58 -10.44 30.64 18.33
C ASN A 58 -11.24 29.36 18.10
N ARG A 59 -11.78 28.74 19.15
CA ARG A 59 -12.64 27.56 19.01
C ARG A 59 -13.97 27.92 18.33
N ALA A 60 -14.61 29.01 18.71
CA ALA A 60 -15.84 29.47 18.05
C ALA A 60 -15.60 29.93 16.59
N VAL A 61 -14.48 30.61 16.33
CA VAL A 61 -14.06 31.02 14.97
C VAL A 61 -13.62 29.79 14.15
N ASN A 62 -12.90 28.86 14.76
CA ASN A 62 -12.51 27.60 14.10
C ASN A 62 -13.73 26.69 13.88
N ASP A 63 -14.67 26.60 14.82
CA ASP A 63 -15.90 25.82 14.63
C ASP A 63 -16.77 26.40 13.51
N ALA A 64 -16.87 27.73 13.39
CA ALA A 64 -17.54 28.39 12.29
C ALA A 64 -16.77 28.26 10.96
N ALA A 65 -15.44 28.40 10.98
CA ALA A 65 -14.58 28.21 9.80
C ALA A 65 -14.53 26.73 9.40
N MET A 66 -14.44 25.80 10.34
CA MET A 66 -14.53 24.37 10.09
C MET A 66 -15.89 23.97 9.54
N SER A 67 -16.98 24.56 10.02
CA SER A 67 -18.32 24.34 9.47
C SER A 67 -18.47 24.89 8.06
N ALA A 68 -17.81 26.00 7.74
CA ALA A 68 -17.78 26.55 6.38
C ALA A 68 -16.87 25.77 5.42
N LEU A 69 -15.82 25.14 5.95
CA LEU A 69 -14.85 24.33 5.20
C LEU A 69 -15.22 22.84 5.13
N THR A 70 -16.27 22.41 5.84
CA THR A 70 -16.71 21.00 5.80
C THR A 70 -17.32 20.69 4.43
N PRO A 71 -16.79 19.71 3.69
CA PRO A 71 -17.30 19.35 2.35
C PRO A 71 -18.78 19.01 2.34
N ALA A 72 -19.43 19.17 1.19
CA ALA A 72 -20.87 18.95 1.05
C ALA A 72 -21.26 17.52 1.39
N TYR A 73 -20.48 16.51 0.95
CA TYR A 73 -20.78 15.10 1.17
C TYR A 73 -20.82 14.69 2.67
N ILE A 74 -20.12 15.44 3.55
CA ILE A 74 -20.17 15.20 5.01
C ILE A 74 -21.55 15.60 5.60
N LYS A 75 -22.19 16.61 5.02
CA LYS A 75 -23.46 17.17 5.48
C LYS A 75 -24.68 16.50 4.83
N MET A 76 -24.49 15.80 3.73
CA MET A 76 -25.56 15.16 2.97
C MET A 76 -26.00 13.86 3.64
N GLU A 77 -27.30 13.56 3.56
CA GLU A 77 -27.83 12.24 3.91
C GLU A 77 -27.43 11.20 2.83
N GLU A 78 -27.34 9.94 3.23
CA GLU A 78 -26.92 8.85 2.35
C GLU A 78 -27.82 8.73 1.10
N GLU A 79 -29.13 8.89 1.28
CA GLU A 79 -30.07 8.85 0.16
C GLU A 79 -29.87 10.00 -0.84
N ALA A 80 -29.48 11.19 -0.36
CA ALA A 80 -29.16 12.32 -1.25
C ALA A 80 -27.87 12.08 -2.05
N ILE A 81 -26.87 11.40 -1.46
CA ILE A 81 -25.65 10.98 -2.16
C ILE A 81 -26.01 9.96 -3.25
N LYS A 82 -26.84 8.95 -2.92
CA LYS A 82 -27.31 7.96 -3.88
C LYS A 82 -28.06 8.61 -5.06
N GLU A 83 -29.01 9.49 -4.76
CA GLU A 83 -29.79 10.18 -5.79
C GLU A 83 -28.89 11.01 -6.71
N LEU A 84 -27.92 11.75 -6.15
CA LEU A 84 -26.96 12.53 -6.93
C LEU A 84 -26.14 11.63 -7.88
N MET A 85 -25.58 10.54 -7.36
CA MET A 85 -24.82 9.58 -8.16
C MET A 85 -25.66 8.92 -9.25
N LEU A 86 -26.90 8.50 -8.93
CA LEU A 86 -27.83 7.93 -9.89
C LEU A 86 -28.18 8.91 -11.02
N VAL A 87 -28.41 10.18 -10.70
CA VAL A 87 -28.71 11.22 -11.68
C VAL A 87 -27.49 11.49 -12.57
N ALA A 88 -26.30 11.59 -11.99
CA ALA A 88 -25.07 11.87 -12.75
C ALA A 88 -24.73 10.78 -13.77
N PHE A 89 -25.02 9.52 -13.45
CA PHE A 89 -24.75 8.37 -14.33
C PHE A 89 -25.95 7.96 -15.20
N ASN A 90 -27.13 8.57 -15.03
CA ASN A 90 -28.34 8.19 -15.75
C ASN A 90 -28.20 8.27 -17.28
N ASP A 91 -27.58 9.34 -17.78
CA ASP A 91 -27.41 9.55 -19.21
C ASP A 91 -26.42 8.55 -19.82
N ALA A 92 -25.35 8.21 -19.08
CA ALA A 92 -24.39 7.20 -19.49
C ALA A 92 -24.98 5.78 -19.47
N GLN A 93 -25.88 5.48 -18.52
CA GLN A 93 -26.59 4.19 -18.48
C GLN A 93 -27.58 4.00 -19.63
N GLN A 94 -28.10 5.10 -20.20
CA GLN A 94 -29.03 5.05 -21.33
C GLN A 94 -28.33 5.06 -22.69
N GLN A 95 -27.06 5.45 -22.74
CA GLN A 95 -26.24 5.47 -23.95
C GLN A 95 -25.25 4.29 -23.90
N ASP A 96 -24.84 3.82 -25.06
CA ASP A 96 -23.77 2.81 -25.23
C ASP A 96 -23.86 1.57 -24.30
N GLU A 97 -25.08 1.05 -24.08
CA GLU A 97 -25.33 -0.12 -23.20
C GLU A 97 -24.82 0.05 -21.75
N GLY A 98 -24.70 1.28 -21.27
CA GLY A 98 -24.21 1.59 -19.92
C GLY A 98 -22.69 1.53 -19.77
N MET A 99 -21.97 1.53 -20.87
CA MET A 99 -20.50 1.59 -20.89
C MET A 99 -20.04 3.02 -21.15
N ALA A 100 -19.00 3.46 -20.46
CA ALA A 100 -18.38 4.77 -20.67
C ALA A 100 -16.90 4.63 -21.00
N THR A 101 -16.40 5.40 -21.95
CA THR A 101 -14.96 5.53 -22.16
C THR A 101 -14.32 6.17 -20.93
N HIS A 102 -13.04 5.98 -20.73
CA HIS A 102 -12.31 6.59 -19.61
C HIS A 102 -12.53 8.11 -19.54
N GLU A 103 -12.50 8.80 -20.66
CA GLU A 103 -12.69 10.25 -20.71
C GLU A 103 -14.13 10.68 -20.34
N GLN A 104 -15.15 9.97 -20.86
CA GLN A 104 -16.55 10.22 -20.50
C GLN A 104 -16.77 9.96 -19.01
N PHE A 105 -16.23 8.86 -18.50
CA PHE A 105 -16.34 8.51 -17.09
C PHE A 105 -15.66 9.55 -16.18
N LYS A 106 -14.49 10.05 -16.57
CA LYS A 106 -13.79 11.12 -15.89
C LYS A 106 -14.60 12.40 -15.81
N GLN A 107 -15.20 12.82 -16.92
CA GLN A 107 -16.06 14.02 -16.95
C GLN A 107 -17.26 13.89 -16.00
N ILE A 108 -17.89 12.70 -15.92
CA ILE A 108 -19.01 12.47 -15.01
C ILE A 108 -18.52 12.54 -13.56
N LEU A 109 -17.40 11.89 -13.23
CA LEU A 109 -16.86 11.90 -11.88
C LEU A 109 -16.38 13.28 -11.43
N ASP A 110 -15.78 14.06 -12.32
CA ASP A 110 -15.39 15.45 -12.01
C ASP A 110 -16.63 16.28 -11.63
N GLY A 111 -17.73 16.13 -12.38
CA GLY A 111 -19.00 16.78 -12.06
C GLY A 111 -19.60 16.33 -10.72
N VAL A 112 -19.52 15.05 -10.40
CA VAL A 112 -19.92 14.50 -9.11
C VAL A 112 -19.01 15.05 -7.99
N GLY A 113 -17.70 15.08 -8.23
CA GLY A 113 -16.70 15.62 -7.30
C GLY A 113 -16.95 17.08 -6.95
N GLU A 114 -17.29 17.91 -7.93
CA GLU A 114 -17.64 19.32 -7.69
C GLU A 114 -18.90 19.45 -6.82
N GLN A 115 -19.96 18.68 -7.10
CA GLN A 115 -21.22 18.75 -6.36
C GLN A 115 -21.07 18.24 -4.92
N LEU A 116 -20.31 17.19 -4.71
CA LEU A 116 -19.98 16.62 -3.39
C LEU A 116 -18.88 17.40 -2.67
N GLN A 117 -18.18 18.31 -3.36
CA GLN A 117 -16.99 19.02 -2.87
C GLN A 117 -15.89 18.06 -2.40
N LEU A 118 -15.65 17.01 -3.19
CA LEU A 118 -14.54 16.09 -2.97
C LEU A 118 -13.21 16.78 -3.30
N SER A 119 -12.21 16.56 -2.46
CA SER A 119 -10.83 16.92 -2.82
C SER A 119 -10.32 16.03 -3.98
N PRO A 120 -9.28 16.47 -4.73
CA PRO A 120 -8.70 15.65 -5.80
C PRO A 120 -8.28 14.25 -5.33
N THR A 121 -7.81 14.13 -4.10
CA THR A 121 -7.45 12.82 -3.54
C THR A 121 -8.68 11.99 -3.13
N GLU A 122 -9.72 12.61 -2.58
CA GLU A 122 -10.97 11.91 -2.27
C GLU A 122 -11.68 11.41 -3.52
N LEU A 123 -11.58 12.15 -4.64
CA LEU A 123 -12.09 11.73 -5.94
C LEU A 123 -11.42 10.42 -6.40
N LYS A 124 -10.15 10.18 -6.02
CA LYS A 124 -9.44 8.91 -6.31
C LYS A 124 -10.10 7.70 -5.65
N ALA A 125 -10.82 7.88 -4.53
CA ALA A 125 -11.59 6.78 -3.95
C ALA A 125 -12.69 6.26 -4.90
N LEU A 126 -13.24 7.12 -5.73
CA LEU A 126 -14.19 6.74 -6.75
C LEU A 126 -13.49 6.04 -7.93
N TYR A 127 -12.34 6.58 -8.37
CA TYR A 127 -11.53 5.92 -9.40
C TYR A 127 -11.04 4.55 -8.97
N ALA A 128 -10.76 4.33 -7.68
CA ALA A 128 -10.34 3.04 -7.16
C ALA A 128 -11.37 1.92 -7.39
N GLU A 129 -12.64 2.27 -7.53
CA GLU A 129 -13.73 1.32 -7.78
C GLU A 129 -14.09 1.19 -9.28
N ALA A 130 -13.44 1.95 -10.16
CA ALA A 130 -13.74 2.01 -11.59
C ALA A 130 -12.86 1.02 -12.35
N ASP A 131 -13.37 -0.20 -12.59
CA ASP A 131 -12.66 -1.19 -13.39
C ASP A 131 -12.78 -0.89 -14.88
N GLU A 132 -11.63 -0.71 -15.51
CA GLU A 132 -11.51 -0.58 -16.96
C GLU A 132 -11.31 -1.96 -17.58
N ASN A 133 -12.15 -2.33 -18.54
CA ASN A 133 -12.02 -3.60 -19.24
C ASN A 133 -10.95 -3.55 -20.36
N GLU A 134 -10.70 -4.68 -21.01
CA GLU A 134 -9.74 -4.79 -22.11
C GLU A 134 -10.04 -3.83 -23.29
N GLY A 135 -11.26 -3.38 -23.43
CA GLY A 135 -11.67 -2.38 -24.44
C GLY A 135 -11.46 -0.93 -24.03
N GLY A 136 -10.90 -0.65 -22.84
CA GLY A 136 -10.71 0.70 -22.35
C GLY A 136 -12.00 1.41 -21.93
N VAL A 137 -13.05 0.65 -21.59
CA VAL A 137 -14.35 1.16 -21.15
C VAL A 137 -14.73 0.65 -19.77
N ILE A 138 -15.51 1.45 -19.05
CA ILE A 138 -15.92 1.22 -17.67
C ILE A 138 -17.43 0.98 -17.64
N SER A 139 -17.87 -0.08 -16.96
CA SER A 139 -19.29 -0.36 -16.73
C SER A 139 -19.85 0.58 -15.66
N CYS A 140 -20.71 1.50 -16.06
CA CYS A 140 -21.37 2.41 -15.14
C CYS A 140 -22.32 1.68 -14.16
N ALA A 141 -22.92 0.57 -14.62
CA ALA A 141 -23.82 -0.23 -13.79
C ALA A 141 -23.08 -0.95 -12.65
N ASP A 142 -21.90 -1.51 -12.94
CA ASP A 142 -21.09 -2.20 -11.94
C ASP A 142 -20.40 -1.22 -10.99
N PHE A 143 -19.94 -0.07 -11.51
CA PHE A 143 -19.31 0.98 -10.74
C PHE A 143 -20.27 1.63 -9.72
N LEU A 144 -21.52 1.92 -10.11
CA LEU A 144 -22.40 2.79 -9.34
C LEU A 144 -22.61 2.37 -7.87
N PRO A 145 -22.91 1.09 -7.55
CA PRO A 145 -23.03 0.65 -6.16
C PRO A 145 -21.72 0.79 -5.37
N LEU A 146 -20.59 0.51 -6.00
CA LEU A 146 -19.26 0.63 -5.38
C LEU A 146 -18.87 2.09 -5.14
N GLY A 147 -19.10 2.97 -6.12
CA GLY A 147 -18.86 4.41 -6.00
C GLY A 147 -19.71 5.06 -4.90
N ILE A 148 -20.99 4.70 -4.77
CA ILE A 148 -21.84 5.15 -3.67
C ILE A 148 -21.26 4.71 -2.33
N GLN A 149 -20.88 3.44 -2.22
CA GLN A 149 -20.29 2.90 -1.00
C GLN A 149 -18.98 3.62 -0.65
N ALA A 150 -18.13 3.91 -1.63
CA ALA A 150 -16.89 4.66 -1.43
C ALA A 150 -17.15 6.05 -0.83
N VAL A 151 -18.14 6.82 -1.34
CA VAL A 151 -18.48 8.14 -0.76
C VAL A 151 -19.01 8.01 0.66
N VAL A 152 -19.86 7.01 0.94
CA VAL A 152 -20.38 6.76 2.28
C VAL A 152 -19.25 6.40 3.25
N GLN A 153 -18.28 5.61 2.81
CA GLN A 153 -17.11 5.25 3.60
C GLN A 153 -16.19 6.45 3.86
N LEU A 154 -15.94 7.29 2.84
CA LEU A 154 -15.21 8.55 3.00
C LEU A 154 -15.86 9.45 4.06
N ARG A 155 -17.20 9.54 4.06
CA ARG A 155 -17.96 10.28 5.07
C ARG A 155 -17.78 9.69 6.47
N ALA A 156 -17.92 8.38 6.62
CA ALA A 156 -17.79 7.69 7.91
C ALA A 156 -16.38 7.82 8.51
N SER A 157 -15.34 7.77 7.68
CA SER A 157 -13.94 7.80 8.09
C SER A 157 -13.33 9.21 8.16
N HIS A 158 -14.05 10.27 7.84
CA HIS A 158 -13.52 11.63 7.67
C HIS A 158 -12.64 12.11 8.84
N THR A 159 -13.14 11.99 10.07
CA THR A 159 -12.37 12.43 11.27
C THR A 159 -11.09 11.61 11.47
N GLN A 160 -11.16 10.32 11.21
CA GLN A 160 -10.03 9.40 11.33
C GLN A 160 -8.97 9.70 10.27
N ARG A 161 -9.39 10.03 9.04
CA ARG A 161 -8.52 10.44 7.95
C ARG A 161 -7.77 11.75 8.26
N LEU A 162 -8.44 12.75 8.82
CA LEU A 162 -7.79 13.99 9.24
C LEU A 162 -6.70 13.75 10.29
N ALA A 163 -6.98 12.92 11.29
CA ALA A 163 -5.99 12.55 12.31
C ALA A 163 -4.79 11.78 11.69
N ARG A 164 -5.05 10.92 10.70
CA ARG A 164 -4.02 10.18 9.97
C ARG A 164 -3.10 11.14 9.17
N ILE A 165 -3.65 12.06 8.42
CA ILE A 165 -2.90 13.09 7.66
C ILE A 165 -1.96 13.87 8.61
N GLU A 166 -2.46 14.30 9.76
CA GLU A 166 -1.67 14.99 10.76
C GLU A 166 -0.52 14.12 11.29
N SER A 167 -0.78 12.83 11.54
CA SER A 167 0.24 11.90 12.04
C SER A 167 1.36 11.65 11.03
N PHE A 168 1.07 11.56 9.73
CA PHE A 168 2.08 11.37 8.69
C PHE A 168 2.84 12.65 8.35
N SER A 169 2.21 13.83 8.44
CA SER A 169 2.88 15.11 8.18
C SER A 169 4.02 15.42 9.16
N THR A 170 4.01 14.81 10.34
CA THR A 170 5.03 14.98 11.40
C THR A 170 6.18 13.97 11.32
N ARG A 171 6.10 12.96 10.45
CA ARG A 171 7.14 11.92 10.33
C ARG A 171 8.13 12.28 9.22
N GLU A 172 9.41 12.41 9.56
CA GLU A 172 10.53 12.54 8.62
C GLU A 172 11.03 11.17 8.10
N ALA A 173 10.32 10.08 8.40
CA ALA A 173 10.73 8.73 8.04
C ALA A 173 10.48 8.43 6.55
N GLU A 174 11.35 7.61 5.94
CA GLU A 174 11.12 7.05 4.62
C GLU A 174 9.79 6.28 4.59
N PHE A 175 9.07 6.36 3.47
CA PHE A 175 7.79 5.69 3.29
C PHE A 175 8.00 4.42 2.47
N PHE A 176 7.31 3.34 2.86
CA PHE A 176 7.36 2.05 2.19
C PHE A 176 6.00 1.74 1.58
N LEU A 177 6.00 1.27 0.35
CA LEU A 177 4.85 0.71 -0.34
C LEU A 177 5.21 -0.71 -0.79
N HIS A 178 4.39 -1.69 -0.41
CA HIS A 178 4.64 -3.11 -0.70
C HIS A 178 6.05 -3.58 -0.29
N GLY A 179 6.58 -3.01 0.81
CA GLY A 179 7.92 -3.32 1.33
C GLY A 179 9.07 -2.70 0.54
N MET A 180 8.80 -1.78 -0.38
CA MET A 180 9.77 -1.11 -1.24
C MET A 180 9.82 0.39 -0.98
N MET A 181 11.00 0.98 -1.22
CA MET A 181 11.18 2.42 -1.29
C MET A 181 10.87 2.95 -2.69
N GLN A 182 10.77 4.28 -2.82
CA GLN A 182 10.43 4.93 -4.08
C GLN A 182 11.37 4.57 -5.23
N ASP A 183 12.67 4.60 -5.01
CA ASP A 183 13.69 4.31 -6.02
C ASP A 183 13.66 2.84 -6.47
N GLU A 184 13.37 1.91 -5.55
CA GLU A 184 13.21 0.50 -5.87
C GLU A 184 11.99 0.29 -6.77
N MET A 185 10.83 0.86 -6.41
CA MET A 185 9.60 0.75 -7.20
C MET A 185 9.75 1.40 -8.59
N GLU A 186 10.32 2.61 -8.65
CA GLU A 186 10.56 3.30 -9.92
C GLU A 186 11.51 2.51 -10.85
N SER A 187 12.54 1.84 -10.30
CA SER A 187 13.45 1.02 -11.09
C SER A 187 12.73 -0.16 -11.72
N ILE A 188 11.94 -0.89 -10.92
CA ILE A 188 11.18 -2.06 -11.41
C ILE A 188 10.17 -1.64 -12.46
N LEU A 189 9.40 -0.57 -12.24
CA LEU A 189 8.43 -0.07 -13.21
C LEU A 189 9.12 0.35 -14.53
N ARG A 190 10.22 1.08 -14.42
CA ARG A 190 10.98 1.51 -15.61
C ARG A 190 11.45 0.33 -16.44
N GLU A 191 12.04 -0.67 -15.81
CA GLU A 191 12.50 -1.88 -16.50
C GLU A 191 11.33 -2.66 -17.13
N THR A 192 10.20 -2.75 -16.44
CA THR A 192 9.03 -3.48 -16.94
C THR A 192 8.39 -2.77 -18.13
N PHE A 193 8.21 -1.44 -18.05
CA PHE A 193 7.68 -0.67 -19.17
C PHE A 193 8.64 -0.66 -20.38
N GLN A 194 9.95 -0.52 -20.16
CA GLN A 194 10.95 -0.62 -21.25
C GLN A 194 10.92 -1.99 -21.94
N ARG A 195 10.67 -3.05 -21.19
CA ARG A 195 10.54 -4.40 -21.78
C ARG A 195 9.27 -4.54 -22.61
N ALA A 196 8.19 -3.87 -22.24
CA ALA A 196 6.92 -3.85 -22.98
C ALA A 196 7.00 -2.91 -24.21
N ASP A 197 7.79 -1.84 -24.14
CA ASP A 197 7.98 -0.83 -25.20
C ASP A 197 9.00 -1.31 -26.24
N LYS A 198 8.55 -2.16 -27.17
CA LYS A 198 9.41 -2.75 -28.21
C LYS A 198 9.94 -1.73 -29.21
N ASP A 199 9.23 -0.63 -29.37
CA ASP A 199 9.53 0.42 -30.34
C ASP A 199 10.37 1.56 -29.73
N GLU A 200 10.66 1.50 -28.43
CA GLU A 200 11.46 2.47 -27.65
C GLU A 200 10.94 3.92 -27.77
N VAL A 201 9.61 4.09 -27.87
CA VAL A 201 8.98 5.41 -28.03
C VAL A 201 8.70 6.11 -26.69
N GLY A 202 8.85 5.42 -25.56
CA GLY A 202 8.59 5.95 -24.22
C GLY A 202 7.11 6.02 -23.86
N ALA A 203 6.25 5.36 -24.64
CA ALA A 203 4.81 5.33 -24.47
C ALA A 203 4.25 3.95 -24.81
N LEU A 204 3.13 3.59 -24.20
CA LEU A 204 2.44 2.31 -24.39
C LEU A 204 0.96 2.55 -24.65
N THR A 205 0.29 1.62 -25.31
CA THR A 205 -1.17 1.64 -25.34
C THR A 205 -1.69 1.42 -23.92
N ARG A 206 -2.87 1.95 -23.60
CA ARG A 206 -3.47 1.86 -22.27
C ARG A 206 -3.59 0.40 -21.79
N LEU A 207 -3.96 -0.52 -22.69
CA LEU A 207 -4.00 -1.95 -22.38
C LEU A 207 -2.62 -2.52 -22.06
N THR A 208 -1.63 -2.29 -22.91
CA THR A 208 -0.26 -2.78 -22.70
C THR A 208 0.34 -2.19 -21.42
N PHE A 209 0.02 -0.93 -21.09
CA PHE A 209 0.44 -0.28 -19.87
C PHE A 209 -0.17 -0.94 -18.62
N MET A 210 -1.47 -1.25 -18.65
CA MET A 210 -2.16 -1.96 -17.57
C MET A 210 -1.58 -3.37 -17.36
N ASP A 211 -1.34 -4.11 -18.44
CA ASP A 211 -0.72 -5.44 -18.38
C ASP A 211 0.70 -5.35 -17.81
N ALA A 212 1.47 -4.36 -18.23
CA ALA A 212 2.82 -4.15 -17.70
C ALA A 212 2.83 -3.76 -16.21
N LEU A 213 1.83 -3.01 -15.72
CA LEU A 213 1.67 -2.75 -14.28
C LEU A 213 1.43 -4.05 -13.49
N ARG A 214 0.65 -4.97 -14.04
CA ARG A 214 0.39 -6.29 -13.42
C ARG A 214 1.63 -7.18 -13.48
N ASP A 215 2.34 -7.17 -14.61
CA ASP A 215 3.56 -7.96 -14.84
C ASP A 215 4.75 -7.47 -14.01
N ALA A 216 4.71 -6.23 -13.49
CA ALA A 216 5.74 -5.69 -12.61
C ALA A 216 5.86 -6.43 -11.28
N ASP A 217 4.87 -7.25 -10.92
CA ASP A 217 4.81 -8.06 -9.68
C ASP A 217 5.09 -7.24 -8.40
N LEU A 218 4.56 -6.01 -8.38
CA LEU A 218 4.71 -5.09 -7.25
C LEU A 218 3.67 -5.30 -6.15
N GLY A 219 2.77 -6.26 -6.31
CA GLY A 219 1.68 -6.55 -5.38
C GLY A 219 0.59 -5.48 -5.37
N PHE A 220 0.43 -4.73 -6.46
CA PHE A 220 -0.64 -3.76 -6.57
C PHE A 220 -2.01 -4.44 -6.52
N THR A 221 -2.87 -3.95 -5.65
CA THR A 221 -4.27 -4.33 -5.60
C THR A 221 -5.03 -3.74 -6.80
N ARG A 222 -6.20 -4.30 -7.11
CA ARG A 222 -7.13 -3.76 -8.12
C ARG A 222 -7.37 -2.25 -7.93
N ARG A 223 -7.63 -1.82 -6.69
CA ARG A 223 -7.90 -0.42 -6.36
C ARG A 223 -6.70 0.49 -6.63
N GLU A 224 -5.49 0.02 -6.34
CA GLU A 224 -4.26 0.77 -6.65
C GLU A 224 -4.04 0.88 -8.16
N VAL A 225 -4.20 -0.21 -8.91
CA VAL A 225 -4.11 -0.19 -10.38
C VAL A 225 -5.11 0.80 -10.97
N ASN A 226 -6.36 0.79 -10.51
CA ASN A 226 -7.39 1.72 -10.98
C ASN A 226 -7.01 3.20 -10.74
N ILE A 227 -6.48 3.52 -9.54
CA ILE A 227 -5.97 4.88 -9.25
C ILE A 227 -4.80 5.24 -10.19
N LEU A 228 -3.85 4.33 -10.37
CA LEU A 228 -2.71 4.56 -11.24
C LEU A 228 -3.14 4.77 -12.69
N MET A 229 -4.10 3.98 -13.18
CA MET A 229 -4.68 4.11 -14.52
C MET A 229 -5.44 5.45 -14.71
N SER A 230 -6.11 5.96 -13.68
CA SER A 230 -6.84 7.23 -13.75
C SER A 230 -5.94 8.46 -13.83
N GLU A 231 -4.75 8.38 -13.28
CA GLU A 231 -3.77 9.48 -13.22
C GLU A 231 -2.61 9.30 -14.22
N ALA A 232 -2.65 8.24 -15.03
CA ALA A 232 -1.61 7.96 -16.00
C ALA A 232 -1.55 9.08 -17.07
N PRO A 233 -0.39 9.73 -17.28
CA PRO A 233 -0.22 10.76 -18.30
C PRO A 233 -0.49 10.19 -19.69
N VAL A 234 -1.39 10.81 -20.44
CA VAL A 234 -1.72 10.42 -21.81
C VAL A 234 -1.07 11.34 -22.84
N ALA A 235 -0.86 10.85 -24.05
CA ALA A 235 -0.34 11.67 -25.14
C ALA A 235 -1.37 12.75 -25.54
N GLU A 236 -0.90 13.94 -25.88
CA GLU A 236 -1.76 15.07 -26.24
C GLU A 236 -2.65 14.78 -27.48
N ASP A 237 -2.13 13.98 -28.41
CA ASP A 237 -2.80 13.67 -29.68
C ASP A 237 -3.67 12.41 -29.60
N ASP A 238 -3.45 11.54 -28.61
CA ASP A 238 -4.15 10.25 -28.49
C ASP A 238 -4.30 9.81 -27.01
N PRO A 239 -5.51 9.93 -26.42
CA PRO A 239 -5.77 9.52 -25.05
C PRO A 239 -5.62 8.01 -24.77
N SER A 240 -5.56 7.17 -25.82
CA SER A 240 -5.30 5.74 -25.68
C SER A 240 -3.84 5.38 -25.45
N ILE A 241 -2.95 6.35 -25.56
CA ILE A 241 -1.50 6.18 -25.39
C ILE A 241 -1.07 6.80 -24.06
N VAL A 242 -0.44 5.99 -23.22
CA VAL A 242 0.13 6.40 -21.92
C VAL A 242 1.61 6.67 -22.04
N VAL A 243 2.07 7.83 -21.60
CA VAL A 243 3.49 8.22 -21.57
C VAL A 243 4.10 7.72 -20.25
N TYR A 244 4.63 6.50 -20.25
CA TYR A 244 5.14 5.87 -19.02
C TYR A 244 6.38 6.56 -18.45
N GLN A 245 7.15 7.28 -19.27
CA GLN A 245 8.32 8.05 -18.82
C GLN A 245 7.90 9.15 -17.83
N ASP A 246 6.75 9.78 -18.03
CA ASP A 246 6.20 10.80 -17.15
C ASP A 246 5.45 10.18 -15.96
N PHE A 247 4.94 8.94 -16.12
CA PHE A 247 4.22 8.21 -15.08
C PHE A 247 5.14 7.68 -13.97
N VAL A 248 6.29 7.07 -14.33
CA VAL A 248 7.18 6.40 -13.36
C VAL A 248 7.56 7.32 -12.18
N PRO A 249 7.95 8.60 -12.39
CA PRO A 249 8.32 9.48 -11.28
C PRO A 249 7.18 9.84 -10.33
N ILE A 250 5.92 9.74 -10.76
CA ILE A 250 4.75 10.15 -9.97
C ILE A 250 4.03 8.98 -9.30
N CYS A 251 4.21 7.74 -9.80
CA CYS A 251 3.50 6.55 -9.35
C CYS A 251 3.56 6.36 -7.83
N PHE A 252 4.75 6.37 -7.25
CA PHE A 252 4.94 6.20 -5.81
C PHE A 252 4.22 7.28 -5.00
N THR A 253 4.34 8.54 -5.42
CA THR A 253 3.71 9.67 -4.73
C THR A 253 2.19 9.60 -4.80
N LEU A 254 1.62 9.18 -5.93
CA LEU A 254 0.18 9.00 -6.10
C LEU A 254 -0.39 8.00 -5.11
N LEU A 255 0.25 6.84 -4.97
CA LEU A 255 -0.18 5.81 -4.02
C LEU A 255 0.06 6.24 -2.58
N LYS A 256 1.24 6.80 -2.27
CA LYS A 256 1.56 7.33 -0.94
C LYS A 256 0.51 8.32 -0.47
N ASP A 257 0.16 9.31 -1.29
CA ASP A 257 -0.83 10.31 -0.94
C ASP A 257 -2.22 9.69 -0.72
N SER A 258 -2.58 8.69 -1.54
CA SER A 258 -3.84 7.96 -1.40
C SER A 258 -3.91 7.17 -0.08
N TYR A 259 -2.82 6.56 0.34
CA TYR A 259 -2.72 5.87 1.63
C TYR A 259 -2.70 6.86 2.82
N VAL A 260 -1.89 7.90 2.75
CA VAL A 260 -1.81 8.93 3.81
C VAL A 260 -3.17 9.59 4.04
N GLN A 261 -3.91 9.85 2.98
CA GLN A 261 -5.23 10.46 3.07
C GLN A 261 -6.36 9.45 3.35
N GLY A 262 -6.04 8.15 3.52
CA GLY A 262 -7.01 7.11 3.84
C GLY A 262 -8.02 6.84 2.73
N VAL A 263 -7.65 7.07 1.48
CA VAL A 263 -8.41 6.70 0.28
C VAL A 263 -8.25 5.20 0.01
N LEU A 264 -7.01 4.71 0.17
CA LEU A 264 -6.68 3.30 0.19
C LEU A 264 -6.52 2.87 1.65
N GLU A 265 -7.36 1.94 2.10
CA GLU A 265 -7.25 1.36 3.42
C GLU A 265 -6.59 -0.01 3.32
N GLY A 266 -5.56 -0.24 4.16
CA GLY A 266 -4.97 -1.57 4.33
C GLY A 266 -5.84 -2.45 5.22
N HIS A 267 -5.97 -3.72 4.90
CA HIS A 267 -6.66 -4.69 5.74
C HIS A 267 -5.86 -4.89 7.05
N SER A 268 -6.49 -4.63 8.18
CA SER A 268 -5.88 -4.74 9.51
C SER A 268 -6.57 -5.73 10.44
N ASN A 269 -7.68 -6.35 10.00
CA ASN A 269 -8.43 -7.33 10.77
C ASN A 269 -8.06 -8.76 10.37
N PRO A 270 -7.38 -9.54 11.24
CA PRO A 270 -6.97 -10.92 10.94
C PRO A 270 -8.15 -11.87 10.68
N ASP A 271 -9.26 -11.70 11.39
CA ASP A 271 -10.43 -12.56 11.22
C ASP A 271 -11.08 -12.33 9.86
N TRP A 272 -11.11 -11.07 9.40
CA TRP A 272 -11.61 -10.75 8.06
C TRP A 272 -10.72 -11.36 6.96
N ILE A 273 -9.39 -11.21 7.08
CA ILE A 273 -8.45 -11.81 6.12
C ILE A 273 -8.56 -13.32 6.12
N ALA A 274 -8.66 -13.96 7.29
CA ALA A 274 -8.81 -15.41 7.40
C ALA A 274 -10.11 -15.89 6.70
N GLN A 275 -11.22 -15.22 6.92
CA GLN A 275 -12.48 -15.53 6.26
C GLN A 275 -12.38 -15.33 4.74
N TYR A 276 -11.88 -14.18 4.30
CA TYR A 276 -11.71 -13.87 2.87
C TYR A 276 -10.83 -14.91 2.15
N LEU A 277 -9.66 -15.24 2.73
CA LEU A 277 -8.80 -16.27 2.15
C LEU A 277 -9.47 -17.65 2.14
N THR A 278 -10.24 -18.00 3.18
CA THR A 278 -11.01 -19.25 3.21
C THR A 278 -12.03 -19.30 2.07
N GLU A 279 -12.73 -18.20 1.80
CA GLU A 279 -13.68 -18.11 0.68
C GLU A 279 -12.97 -18.23 -0.68
N VAL A 280 -11.82 -17.56 -0.85
CA VAL A 280 -11.00 -17.68 -2.07
C VAL A 280 -10.51 -19.12 -2.27
N PHE A 281 -10.00 -19.77 -1.23
CA PHE A 281 -9.51 -21.15 -1.33
C PHE A 281 -10.64 -22.15 -1.57
N ALA A 282 -11.79 -21.95 -0.93
CA ALA A 282 -12.99 -22.79 -1.16
C ALA A 282 -13.47 -22.73 -2.62
N SER A 283 -13.23 -21.64 -3.34
CA SER A 283 -13.57 -21.54 -4.77
C SER A 283 -12.78 -22.52 -5.64
N GLY A 284 -11.63 -22.99 -5.19
CA GLY A 284 -10.82 -24.00 -5.88
C GLY A 284 -11.08 -25.44 -5.41
N ASP A 285 -11.68 -25.62 -4.23
CA ASP A 285 -12.05 -26.94 -3.69
C ASP A 285 -13.40 -27.41 -4.23
N THR A 286 -13.40 -27.91 -5.47
CA THR A 286 -14.63 -28.36 -6.15
C THR A 286 -15.30 -29.55 -5.48
N GLU A 287 -14.57 -30.33 -4.68
CA GLU A 287 -15.07 -31.52 -4.00
C GLU A 287 -15.51 -31.25 -2.55
N ASN A 288 -15.30 -30.00 -2.05
CA ASN A 288 -15.57 -29.58 -0.67
C ASN A 288 -14.90 -30.47 0.37
N THR A 289 -13.64 -30.80 0.14
CA THR A 289 -12.82 -31.67 1.03
C THR A 289 -12.17 -30.88 2.17
N GLY A 290 -12.07 -29.57 2.07
CA GLY A 290 -11.30 -28.70 2.95
C GLY A 290 -9.79 -28.76 2.70
N LEU A 291 -9.37 -29.40 1.59
CA LEU A 291 -7.98 -29.68 1.26
C LEU A 291 -7.65 -29.18 -0.15
N LEU A 292 -6.46 -28.62 -0.32
CA LEU A 292 -5.89 -28.21 -1.61
C LEU A 292 -4.45 -28.67 -1.72
N THR A 293 -3.96 -28.87 -2.93
CA THR A 293 -2.53 -29.03 -3.17
C THR A 293 -1.79 -27.72 -2.93
N VAL A 294 -0.50 -27.76 -2.65
CA VAL A 294 0.33 -26.57 -2.46
C VAL A 294 0.30 -25.67 -3.70
N ALA A 295 0.29 -26.25 -4.90
CA ALA A 295 0.24 -25.51 -6.17
C ALA A 295 -1.09 -24.77 -6.35
N GLU A 296 -2.23 -25.44 -6.07
CA GLU A 296 -3.56 -24.81 -6.12
C GLU A 296 -3.69 -23.69 -5.10
N LEU A 297 -3.20 -23.93 -3.87
CA LEU A 297 -3.19 -22.92 -2.80
C LEU A 297 -2.38 -21.69 -3.20
N ALA A 298 -1.18 -21.88 -3.76
CA ALA A 298 -0.33 -20.80 -4.24
C ALA A 298 -0.98 -20.03 -5.42
N ARG A 299 -1.62 -20.74 -6.35
CA ARG A 299 -2.36 -20.14 -7.48
C ARG A 299 -3.52 -19.28 -6.99
N LEU A 300 -4.31 -19.78 -6.04
CA LEU A 300 -5.44 -19.06 -5.48
C LEU A 300 -4.98 -17.87 -4.64
N LEU A 301 -3.91 -18.00 -3.86
CA LEU A 301 -3.33 -16.89 -3.10
C LEU A 301 -2.81 -15.78 -4.02
N ARG A 302 -2.24 -16.13 -5.20
CA ARG A 302 -1.85 -15.15 -6.21
C ARG A 302 -3.06 -14.44 -6.84
N ALA A 303 -4.16 -15.15 -7.01
CA ALA A 303 -5.42 -14.59 -7.56
C ALA A 303 -6.18 -13.75 -6.52
N ALA A 304 -5.91 -13.94 -5.21
CA ALA A 304 -6.50 -13.13 -4.16
C ALA A 304 -5.96 -11.69 -4.21
N ASP A 305 -6.85 -10.71 -4.23
CA ASP A 305 -6.51 -9.28 -4.27
C ASP A 305 -6.12 -8.76 -2.86
N VAL A 306 -5.10 -9.37 -2.27
CA VAL A 306 -4.60 -9.03 -0.92
C VAL A 306 -3.32 -8.18 -0.93
N GLY A 307 -2.86 -7.75 -2.10
CA GLY A 307 -1.71 -6.85 -2.23
C GLY A 307 -0.36 -7.50 -1.89
N LEU A 308 -0.19 -8.80 -2.20
CA LEU A 308 1.07 -9.52 -2.00
C LEU A 308 1.85 -9.63 -3.32
N THR A 309 3.14 -9.28 -3.27
CA THR A 309 4.10 -9.59 -4.35
C THR A 309 4.37 -11.10 -4.43
N ARG A 310 4.92 -11.57 -5.55
CA ARG A 310 5.33 -12.97 -5.72
C ARG A 310 6.25 -13.43 -4.58
N MET A 311 7.23 -12.60 -4.18
CA MET A 311 8.17 -12.94 -3.10
C MET A 311 7.48 -13.03 -1.73
N GLN A 312 6.47 -12.19 -1.48
CA GLN A 312 5.65 -12.25 -0.27
C GLN A 312 4.78 -13.52 -0.25
N ILE A 313 4.20 -13.89 -1.39
CA ILE A 313 3.46 -15.15 -1.53
C ILE A 313 4.36 -16.35 -1.24
N ILE A 314 5.58 -16.36 -1.77
CA ILE A 314 6.57 -17.42 -1.50
C ILE A 314 6.88 -17.51 -0.01
N ALA A 315 7.01 -16.38 0.70
CA ALA A 315 7.23 -16.37 2.13
C ALA A 315 6.01 -16.92 2.91
N VAL A 316 4.79 -16.58 2.50
CA VAL A 316 3.57 -17.16 3.08
C VAL A 316 3.49 -18.66 2.81
N MET A 317 3.80 -19.10 1.59
CA MET A 317 3.81 -20.50 1.22
C MET A 317 4.89 -21.32 1.95
N ALA A 318 5.97 -20.68 2.41
CA ALA A 318 6.99 -21.34 3.24
C ALA A 318 6.45 -21.88 4.57
N GLU A 319 5.30 -21.36 5.03
CA GLU A 319 4.62 -21.80 6.26
C GLU A 319 3.61 -22.93 6.03
N THR A 320 3.43 -23.40 4.79
CA THR A 320 2.51 -24.51 4.52
C THR A 320 2.90 -25.78 5.27
N GLN A 321 1.89 -26.47 5.77
CA GLN A 321 2.04 -27.78 6.40
C GLN A 321 1.23 -28.81 5.59
N GLU A 322 1.93 -29.54 4.74
CA GLU A 322 1.35 -30.64 3.97
C GLU A 322 1.07 -31.82 4.90
N ASP A 323 -0.01 -32.51 4.64
CA ASP A 323 -0.26 -33.82 5.22
C ASP A 323 0.60 -34.93 4.54
N ASN A 324 0.45 -36.17 4.98
CA ASN A 324 1.21 -37.31 4.42
C ASN A 324 0.83 -37.59 2.93
N THR A 325 -0.18 -36.96 2.39
CA THR A 325 -0.68 -37.13 1.02
C THR A 325 -0.36 -35.92 0.11
N GLY A 326 0.33 -34.90 0.65
CA GLY A 326 0.74 -33.70 -0.08
C GLY A 326 -0.36 -32.63 -0.16
N PHE A 327 -1.40 -32.72 0.67
CA PHE A 327 -2.48 -31.75 0.74
C PHE A 327 -2.35 -30.83 1.95
N VAL A 328 -2.89 -29.63 1.83
CA VAL A 328 -2.93 -28.59 2.87
C VAL A 328 -4.38 -28.33 3.26
N ASN A 329 -4.68 -28.34 4.57
CA ASN A 329 -5.96 -27.86 5.06
C ASN A 329 -5.98 -26.32 4.97
N TYR A 330 -6.75 -25.80 4.02
CA TYR A 330 -6.73 -24.38 3.69
C TYR A 330 -7.43 -23.49 4.72
N GLU A 331 -8.43 -23.98 5.46
CA GLU A 331 -9.07 -23.21 6.53
C GLU A 331 -8.07 -22.95 7.67
N ARG A 332 -7.34 -23.99 8.08
CA ARG A 332 -6.29 -23.85 9.08
C ARG A 332 -5.16 -22.93 8.60
N PHE A 333 -4.75 -23.09 7.34
CA PHE A 333 -3.73 -22.24 6.72
C PHE A 333 -4.15 -20.78 6.70
N ALA A 334 -5.37 -20.46 6.24
CA ALA A 334 -5.91 -19.09 6.22
C ALA A 334 -5.91 -18.45 7.61
N ALA A 335 -6.37 -19.19 8.63
CA ALA A 335 -6.39 -18.72 10.02
C ALA A 335 -4.97 -18.45 10.57
N GLN A 336 -4.00 -19.29 10.25
CA GLN A 336 -2.62 -19.15 10.71
C GLN A 336 -1.88 -18.02 9.99
N MET A 337 -2.16 -17.81 8.69
CA MET A 337 -1.42 -16.87 7.85
C MET A 337 -2.01 -15.47 7.81
N SER A 338 -3.23 -15.27 8.28
CA SER A 338 -3.90 -13.96 8.24
C SER A 338 -3.07 -12.82 8.84
N GLY A 339 -2.43 -13.04 9.99
CA GLY A 339 -1.54 -12.05 10.62
C GLY A 339 -0.31 -11.73 9.78
N MET A 340 0.31 -12.75 9.16
CA MET A 340 1.46 -12.58 8.27
C MET A 340 1.07 -11.83 6.99
N VAL A 341 -0.05 -12.17 6.38
CA VAL A 341 -0.58 -11.47 5.19
C VAL A 341 -0.79 -9.99 5.49
N ILE A 342 -1.40 -9.67 6.65
CA ILE A 342 -1.55 -8.26 7.07
C ILE A 342 -0.18 -7.58 7.23
N ALA A 343 0.75 -8.21 7.94
CA ALA A 343 2.06 -7.61 8.17
C ALA A 343 2.80 -7.31 6.86
N LEU A 344 2.65 -8.16 5.86
CA LEU A 344 3.30 -8.03 4.55
C LEU A 344 2.59 -7.03 3.61
N ALA A 345 1.26 -7.06 3.56
CA ALA A 345 0.46 -6.27 2.61
C ALA A 345 0.06 -4.89 3.16
N ASN A 346 -0.15 -4.78 4.49
CA ASN A 346 -0.66 -3.56 5.09
C ASN A 346 0.41 -2.48 5.18
N VAL A 347 0.15 -1.33 4.54
CA VAL A 347 1.09 -0.20 4.50
C VAL A 347 1.39 0.36 5.89
N ASP A 348 0.41 0.41 6.81
CA ASP A 348 0.63 0.88 8.18
C ASP A 348 1.55 -0.06 8.96
N SER A 349 1.42 -1.37 8.76
CA SER A 349 2.35 -2.37 9.30
C SER A 349 3.75 -2.17 8.75
N GLN A 350 3.89 -1.99 7.43
CA GLN A 350 5.19 -1.73 6.79
C GLN A 350 5.85 -0.46 7.34
N GLN A 351 5.09 0.64 7.52
CA GLN A 351 5.63 1.86 8.14
C GLN A 351 6.09 1.65 9.58
N THR A 352 5.40 0.81 10.33
CA THR A 352 5.78 0.47 11.71
C THR A 352 7.14 -0.22 11.75
N TYR A 353 7.43 -1.08 10.78
CA TYR A 353 8.69 -1.83 10.67
C TYR A 353 9.79 -1.11 9.88
N ALA A 354 9.50 0.02 9.25
CA ALA A 354 10.43 0.75 8.39
C ALA A 354 11.79 1.01 9.03
N ALA A 355 11.81 1.39 10.32
CA ALA A 355 13.05 1.64 11.06
C ALA A 355 13.92 0.38 11.23
N TYR A 356 13.30 -0.79 11.35
CA TYR A 356 14.00 -2.08 11.42
C TYR A 356 14.58 -2.46 10.08
N LEU A 357 13.78 -2.37 9.03
CA LEU A 357 14.21 -2.67 7.66
C LEU A 357 15.41 -1.81 7.26
N GLN A 358 15.40 -0.52 7.55
CA GLN A 358 16.51 0.37 7.29
C GLN A 358 17.80 -0.01 8.05
N ARG A 359 17.67 -0.48 9.30
CA ARG A 359 18.83 -0.94 10.07
C ARG A 359 19.36 -2.25 9.52
N TYR A 360 18.47 -3.20 9.24
CA TYR A 360 18.82 -4.52 8.73
C TYR A 360 19.51 -4.44 7.37
N ARG A 361 19.00 -3.64 6.45
CA ARG A 361 19.59 -3.38 5.12
C ARG A 361 21.00 -2.78 5.18
N LYS A 362 21.42 -2.21 6.31
CA LYS A 362 22.79 -1.69 6.53
C LYS A 362 23.75 -2.73 7.13
N THR A 363 23.27 -3.90 7.51
CA THR A 363 24.12 -4.94 8.10
C THR A 363 24.70 -5.86 7.02
N SER A 364 25.83 -6.50 7.33
CA SER A 364 26.43 -7.51 6.43
C SER A 364 25.53 -8.74 6.28
N GLU A 365 24.74 -9.05 7.31
CA GLU A 365 23.79 -10.17 7.34
C GLU A 365 22.71 -10.05 6.27
N TYR A 366 22.29 -8.82 5.94
CA TYR A 366 21.34 -8.59 4.86
C TYR A 366 21.83 -9.09 3.50
N TYR A 367 23.15 -9.04 3.25
CA TYR A 367 23.75 -9.44 1.97
C TYR A 367 24.24 -10.88 1.96
N THR A 368 23.90 -11.67 2.96
CA THR A 368 24.29 -13.09 3.05
C THR A 368 23.08 -13.98 3.36
N VAL A 369 23.04 -15.14 2.72
CA VAL A 369 22.06 -16.19 2.94
C VAL A 369 22.83 -17.47 3.22
N LEU A 370 22.54 -18.16 4.33
CA LEU A 370 23.32 -19.31 4.77
C LEU A 370 24.83 -19.03 4.81
N GLU A 371 25.19 -17.85 5.34
CA GLU A 371 26.57 -17.32 5.43
C GLU A 371 27.26 -17.09 4.08
N LEU A 372 26.57 -17.22 2.95
CA LEU A 372 27.09 -17.07 1.61
C LEU A 372 26.59 -15.76 0.98
N ASN A 373 27.46 -15.08 0.22
CA ASN A 373 27.00 -13.98 -0.65
C ASN A 373 26.25 -14.53 -1.88
N GLN A 374 25.50 -13.66 -2.54
CA GLN A 374 24.64 -14.03 -3.67
C GLN A 374 25.36 -14.87 -4.73
N HIS A 375 26.51 -14.41 -5.21
CA HIS A 375 27.25 -15.09 -6.29
C HIS A 375 27.68 -16.53 -5.89
N THR A 376 28.20 -16.70 -4.67
CA THR A 376 28.63 -18.01 -4.17
C THR A 376 27.45 -18.93 -3.95
N PHE A 377 26.34 -18.40 -3.42
CA PHE A 377 25.11 -19.14 -3.19
C PHE A 377 24.52 -19.66 -4.51
N GLU A 378 24.33 -18.76 -5.50
CA GLU A 378 23.78 -19.11 -6.82
C GLU A 378 24.66 -20.11 -7.56
N GLN A 379 25.99 -19.94 -7.55
CA GLN A 379 26.89 -20.92 -8.14
C GLN A 379 26.83 -22.30 -7.48
N THR A 380 26.71 -22.35 -6.16
CA THR A 380 26.64 -23.61 -5.42
C THR A 380 25.33 -24.32 -5.74
N LEU A 381 24.23 -23.59 -5.76
CA LEU A 381 22.90 -24.12 -6.07
C LEU A 381 22.84 -24.62 -7.54
N SER A 382 23.27 -23.81 -8.49
CA SER A 382 23.29 -24.19 -9.93
C SER A 382 24.08 -25.47 -10.17
N ARG A 383 25.32 -25.57 -9.64
CA ARG A 383 26.14 -26.75 -9.78
C ARG A 383 25.51 -28.00 -9.17
N ALA A 384 24.82 -27.88 -8.03
CA ALA A 384 24.19 -29.02 -7.38
C ALA A 384 23.00 -29.57 -8.20
N LEU A 385 22.20 -28.68 -8.79
CA LEU A 385 21.05 -29.04 -9.62
C LEU A 385 21.47 -29.55 -10.99
N GLU A 386 22.41 -28.87 -11.65
CA GLU A 386 22.99 -29.30 -12.94
C GLU A 386 23.69 -30.68 -12.87
N ALA A 387 24.27 -31.03 -11.72
CA ALA A 387 24.96 -32.32 -11.53
C ALA A 387 24.00 -33.53 -11.57
N VAL A 388 22.73 -33.30 -11.26
CA VAL A 388 21.68 -34.35 -11.26
C VAL A 388 20.96 -34.40 -12.60
N ASP A 389 20.87 -33.27 -13.30
CA ASP A 389 20.26 -33.19 -14.64
C ASP A 389 21.23 -33.67 -15.74
N GLU A 390 21.39 -34.99 -15.84
CA GLU A 390 22.25 -35.60 -16.87
C GLU A 390 21.84 -35.22 -18.30
N GLY A 391 20.54 -34.95 -18.50
CA GLY A 391 19.96 -34.59 -19.80
C GLY A 391 20.06 -33.11 -20.14
N ARG A 392 20.46 -32.24 -19.23
CA ARG A 392 20.48 -30.78 -19.34
C ARG A 392 19.11 -30.21 -19.81
N ARG A 393 18.03 -30.77 -19.29
CA ARG A 393 16.66 -30.38 -19.63
C ARG A 393 16.21 -29.09 -18.92
N GLY A 394 16.88 -28.72 -17.84
CA GLY A 394 16.50 -27.60 -16.99
C GLY A 394 15.37 -27.92 -16.02
N VAL A 395 14.89 -29.15 -16.00
CA VAL A 395 13.78 -29.61 -15.12
C VAL A 395 14.19 -30.87 -14.37
N LEU A 396 13.73 -30.99 -13.13
CA LEU A 396 13.96 -32.12 -12.24
C LEU A 396 12.67 -32.43 -11.44
N VAL A 397 12.50 -33.66 -11.04
CA VAL A 397 11.40 -34.01 -10.11
C VAL A 397 11.68 -33.43 -8.72
N ARG A 398 10.61 -33.13 -7.98
CA ARG A 398 10.67 -32.48 -6.66
C ARG A 398 11.67 -33.11 -5.71
N ASP A 399 11.69 -34.44 -5.61
CA ASP A 399 12.58 -35.15 -4.68
C ASP A 399 14.05 -34.97 -5.04
N GLU A 400 14.39 -34.95 -6.31
CA GLU A 400 15.75 -34.70 -6.79
C GLU A 400 16.19 -33.26 -6.47
N VAL A 401 15.31 -32.26 -6.68
CA VAL A 401 15.58 -30.88 -6.31
C VAL A 401 15.83 -30.75 -4.81
N VAL A 402 14.95 -31.33 -3.98
CA VAL A 402 15.07 -31.33 -2.52
C VAL A 402 16.37 -31.99 -2.06
N ALA A 403 16.71 -33.16 -2.60
CA ALA A 403 17.95 -33.88 -2.25
C ALA A 403 19.18 -33.06 -2.65
N SER A 404 19.19 -32.44 -3.82
CA SER A 404 20.28 -31.60 -4.32
C SER A 404 20.51 -30.38 -3.46
N ILE A 405 19.43 -29.65 -3.11
CA ILE A 405 19.49 -28.47 -2.25
C ILE A 405 20.01 -28.83 -0.85
N ARG A 406 19.49 -29.90 -0.23
CA ARG A 406 19.97 -30.38 1.08
C ARG A 406 21.42 -30.81 1.06
N SER A 407 21.86 -31.41 -0.04
CA SER A 407 23.28 -31.79 -0.23
C SER A 407 24.19 -30.59 -0.35
N ALA A 408 23.74 -29.55 -1.08
CA ALA A 408 24.50 -28.32 -1.27
C ALA A 408 24.52 -27.43 -0.02
N PHE A 409 23.43 -27.42 0.73
CA PHE A 409 23.23 -26.58 1.91
C PHE A 409 22.71 -27.44 3.10
N PRO A 410 23.59 -28.17 3.82
CA PRO A 410 23.16 -29.04 4.90
C PRO A 410 22.43 -28.37 6.06
N GLU A 411 22.64 -27.04 6.22
CA GLU A 411 22.04 -26.23 7.28
C GLU A 411 20.70 -25.60 6.88
N ILE A 412 20.23 -25.86 5.65
CA ILE A 412 18.96 -25.28 5.19
C ILE A 412 17.79 -25.81 6.04
N THR A 413 16.97 -24.92 6.54
CA THR A 413 15.77 -25.29 7.30
C THR A 413 14.65 -25.77 6.36
N ASP A 414 13.71 -26.56 6.90
CA ASP A 414 12.54 -27.00 6.13
C ASP A 414 11.70 -25.83 5.61
N ARG A 415 11.61 -24.75 6.38
CA ARG A 415 10.92 -23.52 5.98
C ARG A 415 11.61 -22.84 4.79
N GLN A 416 12.93 -22.67 4.84
CA GLN A 416 13.71 -22.14 3.73
C GLN A 416 13.61 -23.03 2.50
N LEU A 417 13.65 -24.35 2.67
CA LEU A 417 13.48 -25.30 1.58
C LEU A 417 12.11 -25.17 0.92
N ARG A 418 11.02 -25.08 1.70
CA ARG A 418 9.66 -24.85 1.15
C ARG A 418 9.58 -23.53 0.38
N SER A 419 10.22 -22.48 0.88
CA SER A 419 10.32 -21.20 0.15
C SER A 419 10.97 -21.38 -1.23
N LEU A 420 12.06 -22.14 -1.33
CA LEU A 420 12.71 -22.43 -2.61
C LEU A 420 11.82 -23.27 -3.54
N MET A 421 11.13 -24.27 -2.98
CA MET A 421 10.22 -25.12 -3.76
C MET A 421 9.00 -24.35 -4.31
N ALA A 422 8.59 -23.25 -3.66
CA ALA A 422 7.50 -22.39 -4.14
C ALA A 422 7.89 -21.43 -5.29
N LEU A 423 9.17 -21.40 -5.67
CA LEU A 423 9.67 -20.57 -6.79
C LEU A 423 9.29 -21.13 -8.17
N SER A 424 9.06 -22.42 -8.28
CA SER A 424 8.68 -23.09 -9.53
C SER A 424 7.44 -23.95 -9.29
N ASP A 425 6.42 -23.74 -10.10
CA ASP A 425 5.24 -24.59 -10.10
C ASP A 425 5.55 -25.89 -10.86
N PRO A 426 5.09 -27.07 -10.39
CA PRO A 426 5.28 -28.31 -11.11
C PRO A 426 4.52 -28.27 -12.44
N ASP A 427 5.13 -28.80 -13.49
CA ASP A 427 4.50 -29.01 -14.78
C ASP A 427 3.50 -30.19 -14.74
N GLU A 428 2.91 -30.54 -15.89
CA GLU A 428 1.95 -31.66 -16.02
C GLU A 428 2.55 -33.02 -15.64
N MET A 429 3.90 -33.14 -15.66
CA MET A 429 4.64 -34.34 -15.29
C MET A 429 5.12 -34.32 -13.83
N GLY A 430 4.87 -33.22 -13.09
CA GLY A 430 5.37 -33.01 -11.72
C GLY A 430 6.82 -32.59 -11.65
N GLU A 431 7.43 -32.17 -12.78
CA GLU A 431 8.79 -31.67 -12.85
C GLU A 431 8.84 -30.14 -12.56
N LEU A 432 9.90 -29.67 -11.92
CA LEU A 432 10.16 -28.28 -11.56
C LEU A 432 11.26 -27.71 -12.44
N ASP A 433 11.03 -26.49 -12.98
CA ASP A 433 12.09 -25.73 -13.64
C ASP A 433 13.07 -25.17 -12.59
N TYR A 434 14.22 -25.82 -12.48
CA TYR A 434 15.23 -25.42 -11.51
C TYR A 434 16.00 -24.16 -11.91
N ASN A 435 15.91 -23.70 -13.17
CA ASN A 435 16.50 -22.43 -13.57
C ASN A 435 15.74 -21.28 -12.91
N LEU A 436 14.39 -21.36 -12.83
CA LEU A 436 13.58 -20.38 -12.10
C LEU A 436 13.94 -20.37 -10.61
N ILE A 437 14.17 -21.56 -10.01
CA ILE A 437 14.60 -21.68 -8.62
C ILE A 437 15.97 -21.01 -8.45
N THR A 438 16.95 -21.34 -9.27
CA THR A 438 18.31 -20.79 -9.17
C THR A 438 18.34 -19.27 -9.31
N LEU A 439 17.57 -18.74 -10.26
CA LEU A 439 17.51 -17.30 -10.55
C LEU A 439 16.99 -16.47 -9.37
N SER A 440 16.04 -17.01 -8.61
CA SER A 440 15.30 -16.26 -7.58
C SER A 440 15.58 -16.72 -6.15
N ALA A 441 16.33 -17.81 -5.96
CA ALA A 441 16.52 -18.44 -4.66
C ALA A 441 17.16 -17.53 -3.61
N PHE A 442 18.21 -16.80 -3.96
CA PHE A 442 18.88 -15.88 -3.05
C PHE A 442 17.93 -14.79 -2.57
N GLN A 443 17.21 -14.16 -3.50
CA GLN A 443 16.25 -13.10 -3.20
C GLN A 443 15.09 -13.60 -2.33
N ALA A 444 14.58 -14.81 -2.62
CA ALA A 444 13.50 -15.40 -1.84
C ALA A 444 13.92 -15.64 -0.39
N LEU A 445 15.10 -16.19 -0.16
CA LEU A 445 15.61 -16.43 1.20
C LEU A 445 16.00 -15.13 1.92
N GLN A 446 16.54 -14.15 1.19
CA GLN A 446 16.82 -12.80 1.73
C GLN A 446 15.53 -12.11 2.16
N LYS A 447 14.49 -12.15 1.35
CA LYS A 447 13.17 -11.62 1.71
C LYS A 447 12.53 -12.36 2.86
N LEU A 448 12.69 -13.66 2.93
CA LEU A 448 12.22 -14.46 4.08
C LEU A 448 12.87 -13.99 5.39
N GLN A 449 14.18 -13.71 5.39
CA GLN A 449 14.88 -13.14 6.54
C GLN A 449 14.37 -11.74 6.89
N GLU A 450 14.13 -10.89 5.87
CA GLU A 450 13.57 -9.54 6.06
C GLU A 450 12.18 -9.61 6.74
N TYR A 451 11.32 -10.55 6.32
CA TYR A 451 9.98 -10.75 6.89
C TYR A 451 10.03 -11.33 8.30
N ASP A 452 10.98 -12.20 8.62
CA ASP A 452 11.18 -12.70 9.98
C ASP A 452 11.48 -11.56 10.95
N MET A 453 12.27 -10.59 10.52
CA MET A 453 12.54 -9.39 11.30
C MET A 453 11.28 -8.54 11.52
N MET A 454 10.42 -8.41 10.50
CA MET A 454 9.15 -7.68 10.59
C MET A 454 8.19 -8.35 11.59
N ILE A 455 8.10 -9.67 11.59
CA ILE A 455 7.15 -10.42 12.41
C ILE A 455 7.64 -10.57 13.85
N ALA A 456 8.96 -10.67 14.08
CA ALA A 456 9.53 -10.82 15.42
C ALA A 456 9.32 -9.61 16.33
N GLU A 457 9.05 -8.43 15.77
CA GLU A 457 8.86 -7.17 16.48
C GLU A 457 7.37 -6.76 16.59
N ALA A 458 6.44 -7.54 15.99
CA ALA A 458 4.99 -7.36 16.11
C ALA A 458 4.46 -7.95 17.41
#